data_12c81fc850301c36a9a41aee6793c23f
#
_entry.id   12c81fc850301c36a9a41aee6793c23f
#
_cell.length_a   1.000
_cell.length_b   1.000
_cell.length_c   1.000
_cell.angle_alpha   90.00
_cell.angle_beta   90.00
_cell.angle_gamma   90.00
#
_symmetry.space_group_name_H-M   'P 1'
#
loop_
_entity.id
_entity.type
_entity.pdbx_description
1 polymer ?
#
loop_
_entity_poly.entity_id
_entity_poly.type
_entity_poly.pdbx_seq_one_letter_code
_entity_poly.pdbx_strand_id
1 'polypeptide(L)'
;MVETVVPGPVTRVLAVNGRIAGVRSVDVRPLVSGTLVEALVAEGDTVTRGQTLMRLDTAAQQAIVRQALAGLDAALVAQEDAIATHERTRALGTNAARVVLESAARAEQSAAQEVARMTALLEQAEIQLGKFTIRAPMAGTALVLYADPGQSVDPATTLLTITDLGQLVVETDVDESYASQIHTGQPAALQLSGEGVVRAGHVSFVSQRVDADTGGLGVKLTPDMALSAPIGLTVTANITVDDRAAAITVPRAAIVSDAAGNAVLIVMDGLAQRRAVQVIDWPAARLIVTEGLAPRDVVIADATGLIDGQAVKVAP
;
A
#
# COMPACT_ATOMS: atom_id res chain seq x y z
N MET A 1 34.26 7.51 -38.12
CA MET A 1 33.40 8.71 -37.99
C MET A 1 33.83 9.47 -36.76
N VAL A 2 33.86 10.78 -36.80
CA VAL A 2 34.20 11.63 -35.65
C VAL A 2 33.00 12.50 -35.27
N GLU A 3 32.92 12.84 -34.00
CA GLU A 3 31.86 13.72 -33.46
C GLU A 3 32.49 14.82 -32.61
N THR A 4 32.07 16.06 -32.84
CA THR A 4 32.49 17.17 -31.98
C THR A 4 31.61 17.19 -30.72
N VAL A 5 32.23 17.18 -29.58
CA VAL A 5 31.56 17.16 -28.28
C VAL A 5 30.92 18.53 -28.02
N VAL A 6 29.61 18.55 -27.87
CA VAL A 6 28.84 19.73 -27.50
C VAL A 6 28.02 19.40 -26.26
N PRO A 7 28.16 20.19 -25.19
CA PRO A 7 27.27 20.03 -24.03
C PRO A 7 25.81 20.26 -24.43
N GLY A 8 24.94 19.36 -24.05
CA GLY A 8 23.50 19.44 -24.33
C GLY A 8 22.66 18.94 -23.15
N PRO A 9 21.36 19.19 -23.17
CA PRO A 9 20.47 18.65 -22.17
C PRO A 9 20.40 17.12 -22.28
N VAL A 10 20.47 16.43 -21.14
CA VAL A 10 20.40 14.97 -21.07
C VAL A 10 19.51 14.57 -19.92
N THR A 11 18.44 13.89 -20.25
CA THR A 11 17.51 13.33 -19.27
C THR A 11 17.67 11.80 -19.25
N ARG A 12 17.95 11.26 -18.08
CA ARG A 12 17.98 9.80 -17.85
C ARG A 12 16.64 9.36 -17.30
N VAL A 13 16.03 8.39 -17.94
CA VAL A 13 14.75 7.81 -17.50
C VAL A 13 14.93 6.34 -17.19
N LEU A 14 14.29 5.89 -16.13
CA LEU A 14 14.11 4.49 -15.80
C LEU A 14 12.71 4.06 -16.22
N ALA A 15 12.64 3.16 -17.19
CA ALA A 15 11.37 2.58 -17.63
C ALA A 15 11.01 1.38 -16.74
N VAL A 16 9.85 1.42 -16.13
CA VAL A 16 9.31 0.35 -15.28
C VAL A 16 7.86 0.08 -15.63
N ASN A 17 7.42 -1.15 -15.40
CA ASN A 17 6.01 -1.51 -15.52
C ASN A 17 5.38 -1.53 -14.14
N GLY A 18 4.22 -0.92 -14.02
CA GLY A 18 3.42 -0.89 -12.82
C GLY A 18 1.96 -1.25 -13.10
N ARG A 19 1.15 -1.18 -12.07
CA ARG A 19 -0.30 -1.42 -12.15
C ARG A 19 -1.05 -0.30 -11.45
N ILE A 20 -2.24 0.02 -11.98
CA ILE A 20 -3.17 0.92 -11.29
C ILE A 20 -3.64 0.27 -10.00
N ALA A 21 -3.54 1.00 -8.91
CA ALA A 21 -4.05 0.63 -7.59
C ALA A 21 -4.80 1.81 -6.96
N GLY A 22 -5.68 1.52 -6.02
CA GLY A 22 -6.24 2.56 -5.15
C GLY A 22 -5.25 2.90 -4.05
N VAL A 23 -5.25 4.15 -3.59
CA VAL A 23 -4.39 4.58 -2.47
C VAL A 23 -4.62 3.72 -1.22
N ARG A 24 -5.85 3.27 -1.01
CA ARG A 24 -6.22 2.38 0.08
C ARG A 24 -7.08 1.26 -0.44
N SER A 25 -6.71 0.04 -0.09
CA SER A 25 -7.47 -1.17 -0.34
C SER A 25 -7.47 -2.03 0.92
N VAL A 26 -8.61 -2.62 1.26
CA VAL A 26 -8.77 -3.44 2.46
C VAL A 26 -9.57 -4.69 2.11
N ASP A 27 -9.00 -5.83 2.45
CA ASP A 27 -9.69 -7.11 2.43
C ASP A 27 -10.56 -7.24 3.68
N VAL A 28 -11.85 -7.38 3.48
CA VAL A 28 -12.82 -7.57 4.55
C VAL A 28 -12.95 -9.06 4.84
N ARG A 29 -12.76 -9.42 6.11
CA ARG A 29 -12.84 -10.80 6.60
C ARG A 29 -13.82 -10.88 7.77
N PRO A 30 -14.49 -12.02 8.00
CA PRO A 30 -15.35 -12.20 9.14
C PRO A 30 -14.52 -12.29 10.43
N LEU A 31 -15.08 -11.83 11.54
CA LEU A 31 -14.43 -11.94 12.86
C LEU A 31 -14.71 -13.29 13.55
N VAL A 32 -15.70 -14.04 13.06
CA VAL A 32 -16.13 -15.34 13.57
C VAL A 32 -16.47 -16.26 12.41
N SER A 33 -16.39 -17.56 12.65
CA SER A 33 -16.83 -18.56 11.67
C SER A 33 -18.35 -18.67 11.66
N GLY A 34 -18.92 -18.93 10.48
CA GLY A 34 -20.36 -19.11 10.32
C GLY A 34 -20.76 -19.31 8.87
N THR A 35 -22.04 -19.55 8.63
CA THR A 35 -22.60 -19.62 7.28
C THR A 35 -23.02 -18.23 6.84
N LEU A 36 -22.63 -17.81 5.64
CA LEU A 36 -23.06 -16.56 5.04
C LEU A 36 -24.53 -16.68 4.60
N VAL A 37 -25.40 -15.88 5.20
CA VAL A 37 -26.85 -15.91 4.88
C VAL A 37 -27.17 -14.91 3.79
N GLU A 38 -26.58 -13.71 3.86
CA GLU A 38 -26.97 -12.60 3.00
C GLU A 38 -25.74 -11.75 2.65
N ALA A 39 -25.62 -11.40 1.37
CA ALA A 39 -24.73 -10.35 0.87
C ALA A 39 -25.61 -9.15 0.45
N LEU A 40 -25.37 -7.99 1.08
CA LEU A 40 -26.17 -6.75 0.89
C LEU A 40 -25.52 -5.78 -0.10
N VAL A 41 -24.38 -6.17 -0.65
CA VAL A 41 -23.60 -5.39 -1.62
C VAL A 41 -23.19 -6.27 -2.78
N ALA A 42 -23.09 -5.68 -3.96
CA ALA A 42 -22.58 -6.30 -5.16
C ALA A 42 -21.22 -5.69 -5.57
N GLU A 43 -20.52 -6.36 -6.49
CA GLU A 43 -19.32 -5.80 -7.11
C GLU A 43 -19.66 -4.49 -7.84
N GLY A 44 -18.84 -3.47 -7.63
CA GLY A 44 -19.05 -2.12 -8.16
C GLY A 44 -19.82 -1.18 -7.24
N ASP A 45 -20.46 -1.67 -6.19
CA ASP A 45 -21.22 -0.83 -5.26
C ASP A 45 -20.31 0.08 -4.44
N THR A 46 -20.73 1.34 -4.30
CA THR A 46 -20.09 2.28 -3.38
C THR A 46 -20.62 2.07 -1.97
N VAL A 47 -19.72 1.92 -1.02
CA VAL A 47 -20.03 1.68 0.40
C VAL A 47 -19.50 2.79 1.29
N THR A 48 -20.20 3.06 2.39
CA THR A 48 -19.79 3.99 3.43
C THR A 48 -19.22 3.24 4.63
N ARG A 49 -18.34 3.90 5.40
CA ARG A 49 -17.78 3.31 6.61
C ARG A 49 -18.90 2.92 7.59
N GLY A 50 -18.84 1.68 8.11
CA GLY A 50 -19.84 1.13 9.05
C GLY A 50 -21.08 0.52 8.38
N GLN A 51 -21.26 0.70 7.06
CA GLN A 51 -22.36 0.08 6.31
C GLN A 51 -22.29 -1.44 6.44
N THR A 52 -23.44 -2.08 6.63
CA THR A 52 -23.55 -3.53 6.65
C THR A 52 -23.34 -4.08 5.25
N LEU A 53 -22.38 -5.00 5.11
CA LEU A 53 -22.02 -5.63 3.84
C LEU A 53 -22.61 -7.02 3.71
N MET A 54 -22.49 -7.80 4.77
CA MET A 54 -22.90 -9.21 4.80
C MET A 54 -23.40 -9.60 6.19
N ARG A 55 -24.17 -10.68 6.26
CA ARG A 55 -24.65 -11.27 7.51
C ARG A 55 -24.38 -12.76 7.55
N LEU A 56 -23.86 -13.22 8.66
CA LEU A 56 -23.73 -14.65 8.98
C LEU A 56 -25.00 -15.12 9.70
N ASP A 57 -25.20 -16.43 9.76
CA ASP A 57 -26.28 -17.04 10.54
C ASP A 57 -26.10 -16.71 12.02
N THR A 58 -27.11 -16.11 12.61
CA THR A 58 -27.11 -15.64 14.00
C THR A 58 -27.98 -16.49 14.92
N ALA A 59 -28.65 -17.54 14.44
CA ALA A 59 -29.67 -18.25 15.18
C ALA A 59 -29.18 -18.77 16.57
N ALA A 60 -28.01 -19.40 16.57
CA ALA A 60 -27.38 -19.90 17.79
C ALA A 60 -26.98 -18.77 18.74
N GLN A 61 -26.34 -17.71 18.21
CA GLN A 61 -25.89 -16.60 19.05
C GLN A 61 -27.05 -15.77 19.59
N GLN A 62 -28.14 -15.60 18.84
CA GLN A 62 -29.38 -14.99 19.35
C GLN A 62 -30.00 -15.78 20.50
N ALA A 63 -29.91 -17.12 20.49
CA ALA A 63 -30.38 -17.94 21.63
C ALA A 63 -29.55 -17.67 22.89
N ILE A 64 -28.22 -17.47 22.75
CA ILE A 64 -27.35 -17.12 23.88
C ILE A 64 -27.70 -15.72 24.42
N VAL A 65 -27.97 -14.74 23.57
CA VAL A 65 -28.44 -13.41 24.02
C VAL A 65 -29.75 -13.52 24.78
N ARG A 66 -30.74 -14.27 24.26
CA ARG A 66 -32.02 -14.49 24.98
C ARG A 66 -31.80 -15.18 26.35
N GLN A 67 -30.88 -16.14 26.44
CA GLN A 67 -30.55 -16.79 27.70
C GLN A 67 -29.95 -15.80 28.71
N ALA A 68 -28.99 -14.95 28.26
CA ALA A 68 -28.38 -13.95 29.12
C ALA A 68 -29.39 -12.90 29.58
N LEU A 69 -30.29 -12.46 28.70
CA LEU A 69 -31.40 -11.55 29.05
C LEU A 69 -32.32 -12.15 30.12
N ALA A 70 -32.77 -13.39 29.96
CA ALA A 70 -33.59 -14.07 30.96
C ALA A 70 -32.88 -14.20 32.33
N GLY A 71 -31.56 -14.39 32.30
CA GLY A 71 -30.74 -14.39 33.53
C GLY A 71 -30.70 -13.03 34.21
N LEU A 72 -30.58 -11.96 33.43
CA LEU A 72 -30.63 -10.58 33.96
C LEU A 72 -32.00 -10.25 34.54
N ASP A 73 -33.10 -10.61 33.84
CA ASP A 73 -34.47 -10.41 34.34
C ASP A 73 -34.70 -11.11 35.68
N ALA A 74 -34.23 -12.36 35.84
CA ALA A 74 -34.32 -13.09 37.12
C ALA A 74 -33.49 -12.40 38.23
N ALA A 75 -32.30 -11.89 37.91
CA ALA A 75 -31.46 -11.16 38.88
C ALA A 75 -32.10 -9.84 39.31
N LEU A 76 -32.76 -9.11 38.40
CA LEU A 76 -33.48 -7.87 38.70
C LEU A 76 -34.65 -8.12 39.64
N VAL A 77 -35.46 -9.18 39.45
CA VAL A 77 -36.54 -9.57 40.35
C VAL A 77 -35.99 -9.92 41.74
N ALA A 78 -34.90 -10.69 41.79
CA ALA A 78 -34.25 -11.04 43.08
C ALA A 78 -33.69 -9.80 43.81
N GLN A 79 -33.19 -8.81 43.09
CA GLN A 79 -32.73 -7.55 43.66
C GLN A 79 -33.89 -6.74 44.23
N GLU A 80 -35.01 -6.63 43.51
CA GLU A 80 -36.22 -5.96 43.98
C GLU A 80 -36.75 -6.59 45.29
N ASP A 81 -36.80 -7.92 45.35
CA ASP A 81 -37.18 -8.64 46.56
C ASP A 81 -36.23 -8.40 47.72
N ALA A 82 -34.92 -8.34 47.48
CA ALA A 82 -33.91 -8.06 48.49
C ALA A 82 -34.04 -6.63 49.04
N ILE A 83 -34.24 -5.65 48.16
CA ILE A 83 -34.49 -4.24 48.52
C ILE A 83 -35.74 -4.13 49.40
N ALA A 84 -36.86 -4.68 48.93
CA ALA A 84 -38.12 -4.67 49.66
C ALA A 84 -38.01 -5.35 51.03
N THR A 85 -37.21 -6.41 51.16
CA THR A 85 -36.95 -7.09 52.43
C THR A 85 -36.09 -6.23 53.34
N HIS A 86 -35.04 -5.58 52.85
CA HIS A 86 -34.20 -4.69 53.63
C HIS A 86 -35.02 -3.48 54.13
N GLU A 87 -35.83 -2.85 53.29
CA GLU A 87 -36.70 -1.75 53.66
C GLU A 87 -37.72 -2.12 54.74
N ARG A 88 -38.39 -3.27 54.60
CA ARG A 88 -39.31 -3.81 55.62
C ARG A 88 -38.62 -4.02 56.97
N THR A 89 -37.41 -4.64 56.93
CA THR A 89 -36.64 -4.90 58.13
C THR A 89 -36.19 -3.60 58.80
N ARG A 90 -35.79 -2.61 58.03
CA ARG A 90 -35.39 -1.27 58.49
C ARG A 90 -36.56 -0.50 59.12
N ALA A 91 -37.78 -0.65 58.56
CA ALA A 91 -38.98 -0.03 59.08
C ALA A 91 -39.38 -0.56 60.46
N LEU A 92 -38.97 -1.77 60.85
CA LEU A 92 -39.22 -2.32 62.22
C LEU A 92 -38.42 -1.57 63.31
N GLY A 93 -37.41 -0.76 62.96
CA GLY A 93 -36.64 0.05 63.90
C GLY A 93 -35.95 -0.76 64.98
N THR A 94 -36.14 -0.31 66.24
CA THR A 94 -35.58 -0.97 67.42
C THR A 94 -36.14 -2.42 67.73
N ASN A 95 -37.20 -2.82 67.02
CA ASN A 95 -37.80 -4.14 67.14
C ASN A 95 -37.11 -5.21 66.25
N ALA A 96 -36.24 -4.77 65.30
CA ALA A 96 -35.44 -5.70 64.55
C ALA A 96 -34.10 -5.99 65.23
N ALA A 97 -33.69 -7.26 65.27
CA ALA A 97 -32.37 -7.62 65.76
C ALA A 97 -31.31 -7.04 64.74
N ARG A 98 -30.25 -6.42 65.26
CA ARG A 98 -29.17 -5.81 64.42
C ARG A 98 -28.60 -6.79 63.38
N VAL A 99 -28.44 -8.05 63.76
CA VAL A 99 -27.97 -9.13 62.90
C VAL A 99 -28.88 -9.34 61.68
N VAL A 100 -30.21 -9.23 61.84
CA VAL A 100 -31.20 -9.39 60.77
C VAL A 100 -31.15 -8.23 59.83
N LEU A 101 -30.99 -6.98 60.31
CA LEU A 101 -30.81 -5.81 59.46
C LEU A 101 -29.52 -5.88 58.67
N GLU A 102 -28.41 -6.26 59.31
CA GLU A 102 -27.11 -6.41 58.64
C GLU A 102 -27.14 -7.56 57.61
N SER A 103 -27.89 -8.62 57.82
CA SER A 103 -28.04 -9.71 56.84
C SER A 103 -28.89 -9.29 55.65
N ALA A 104 -29.97 -8.51 55.85
CA ALA A 104 -30.79 -7.97 54.78
C ALA A 104 -30.01 -6.97 53.92
N ALA A 105 -29.21 -6.10 54.55
CA ALA A 105 -28.33 -5.18 53.80
C ALA A 105 -27.28 -5.92 52.93
N ARG A 106 -26.70 -7.01 53.48
CA ARG A 106 -25.76 -7.83 52.70
C ARG A 106 -26.44 -8.58 51.56
N ALA A 107 -27.67 -9.04 51.77
CA ALA A 107 -28.45 -9.70 50.71
C ALA A 107 -28.77 -8.72 49.56
N GLU A 108 -29.19 -7.49 49.88
CA GLU A 108 -29.39 -6.43 48.89
C GLU A 108 -28.09 -6.14 48.11
N GLN A 109 -26.95 -5.98 48.79
CA GLN A 109 -25.65 -5.75 48.14
C GLN A 109 -25.27 -6.93 47.27
N SER A 110 -25.50 -8.19 47.70
CA SER A 110 -25.20 -9.38 46.89
C SER A 110 -26.10 -9.47 45.66
N ALA A 111 -27.38 -9.13 45.77
CA ALA A 111 -28.31 -9.09 44.64
C ALA A 111 -27.91 -7.99 43.62
N ALA A 112 -27.47 -6.82 44.09
CA ALA A 112 -26.95 -5.78 43.21
C ALA A 112 -25.70 -6.21 42.44
N GLN A 113 -24.79 -6.95 43.08
CA GLN A 113 -23.62 -7.52 42.42
C GLN A 113 -24.01 -8.60 41.39
N GLU A 114 -25.04 -9.39 41.67
CA GLU A 114 -25.54 -10.40 40.71
C GLU A 114 -26.15 -9.74 39.46
N VAL A 115 -26.92 -8.64 39.61
CA VAL A 115 -27.43 -7.85 38.50
C VAL A 115 -26.25 -7.32 37.63
N ALA A 116 -25.23 -6.76 38.29
CA ALA A 116 -24.05 -6.27 37.57
C ALA A 116 -23.35 -7.39 36.77
N ARG A 117 -23.24 -8.59 37.37
CA ARG A 117 -22.67 -9.76 36.71
C ARG A 117 -23.49 -10.21 35.51
N MET A 118 -24.82 -10.26 35.62
CA MET A 118 -25.71 -10.67 34.53
C MET A 118 -25.76 -9.64 33.44
N THR A 119 -25.67 -8.34 33.75
CA THR A 119 -25.54 -7.27 32.78
C THR A 119 -24.27 -7.43 31.92
N ALA A 120 -23.15 -7.73 32.57
CA ALA A 120 -21.89 -7.97 31.86
C ALA A 120 -21.96 -9.22 30.96
N LEU A 121 -22.65 -10.26 31.34
CA LEU A 121 -22.88 -11.46 30.53
C LEU A 121 -23.76 -11.15 29.30
N LEU A 122 -24.81 -10.36 29.49
CA LEU A 122 -25.65 -9.91 28.36
C LEU A 122 -24.83 -9.08 27.36
N GLU A 123 -24.09 -8.08 27.84
CA GLU A 123 -23.22 -7.26 27.03
C GLU A 123 -22.21 -8.10 26.24
N GLN A 124 -21.59 -9.07 26.88
CA GLN A 124 -20.67 -10.01 26.22
C GLN A 124 -21.38 -10.79 25.09
N ALA A 125 -22.60 -11.28 25.32
CA ALA A 125 -23.37 -12.02 24.33
C ALA A 125 -23.77 -11.13 23.14
N GLU A 126 -24.11 -9.87 23.36
CA GLU A 126 -24.46 -8.89 22.35
C GLU A 126 -23.22 -8.48 21.51
N ILE A 127 -22.07 -8.28 22.13
CA ILE A 127 -20.80 -8.03 21.42
C ILE A 127 -20.47 -9.21 20.50
N GLN A 128 -20.64 -10.43 20.97
CA GLN A 128 -20.42 -11.62 20.13
C GLN A 128 -21.43 -11.67 18.96
N LEU A 129 -22.72 -11.37 19.21
CA LEU A 129 -23.73 -11.30 18.16
C LEU A 129 -23.36 -10.23 17.10
N GLY A 130 -22.82 -9.10 17.54
CA GLY A 130 -22.37 -8.03 16.63
C GLY A 130 -21.33 -8.47 15.61
N LYS A 131 -20.49 -9.47 15.93
CA LYS A 131 -19.45 -10.02 15.05
C LYS A 131 -20.01 -10.81 13.87
N PHE A 132 -21.25 -11.23 13.91
CA PHE A 132 -21.94 -11.92 12.82
C PHE A 132 -22.44 -10.94 11.73
N THR A 133 -22.36 -9.64 11.97
CA THR A 133 -22.65 -8.60 10.99
C THR A 133 -21.35 -8.00 10.49
N ILE A 134 -21.01 -8.27 9.23
CA ILE A 134 -19.81 -7.76 8.59
C ILE A 134 -20.09 -6.34 8.09
N ARG A 135 -19.23 -5.40 8.50
CA ARG A 135 -19.36 -3.97 8.18
C ARG A 135 -18.14 -3.45 7.44
N ALA A 136 -18.34 -2.42 6.61
CA ALA A 136 -17.27 -1.73 5.91
C ALA A 136 -16.34 -1.00 6.89
N PRO A 137 -15.02 -1.30 6.89
CA PRO A 137 -14.05 -0.61 7.73
C PRO A 137 -13.75 0.82 7.24
N MET A 138 -13.98 1.08 5.96
CA MET A 138 -13.77 2.36 5.29
C MET A 138 -14.83 2.60 4.22
N ALA A 139 -14.94 3.84 3.76
CA ALA A 139 -15.69 4.16 2.54
C ALA A 139 -14.86 3.79 1.30
N GLY A 140 -15.52 3.38 0.22
CA GLY A 140 -14.89 2.99 -1.03
C GLY A 140 -15.85 2.22 -1.94
N THR A 141 -15.30 1.50 -2.90
CA THR A 141 -16.06 0.64 -3.84
C THR A 141 -15.71 -0.82 -3.56
N ALA A 142 -16.71 -1.68 -3.50
CA ALA A 142 -16.54 -3.12 -3.45
C ALA A 142 -16.03 -3.62 -4.81
N LEU A 143 -14.76 -4.02 -4.90
CA LEU A 143 -14.15 -4.41 -6.18
C LEU A 143 -14.44 -5.85 -6.55
N VAL A 144 -14.26 -6.75 -5.59
CA VAL A 144 -14.39 -8.20 -5.80
C VAL A 144 -15.14 -8.80 -4.63
N LEU A 145 -16.07 -9.66 -4.92
CA LEU A 145 -16.82 -10.46 -3.96
C LEU A 145 -16.36 -11.92 -4.08
N TYR A 146 -15.79 -12.46 -2.99
CA TYR A 146 -15.22 -13.81 -2.98
C TYR A 146 -16.13 -14.86 -2.34
N ALA A 147 -17.20 -14.44 -1.67
CA ALA A 147 -18.07 -15.32 -0.93
C ALA A 147 -19.54 -15.13 -1.31
N ASP A 148 -20.24 -16.24 -1.53
CA ASP A 148 -21.65 -16.29 -1.88
C ASP A 148 -22.52 -16.71 -0.68
N PRO A 149 -23.79 -16.27 -0.62
CA PRO A 149 -24.75 -16.78 0.35
C PRO A 149 -24.84 -18.31 0.32
N GLY A 150 -24.84 -18.94 1.50
CA GLY A 150 -24.82 -20.39 1.69
C GLY A 150 -23.43 -20.96 1.94
N GLN A 151 -22.36 -20.21 1.72
CA GLN A 151 -20.99 -20.68 2.02
C GLN A 151 -20.69 -20.59 3.53
N SER A 152 -19.89 -21.54 4.01
CA SER A 152 -19.27 -21.48 5.34
C SER A 152 -17.97 -20.70 5.24
N VAL A 153 -17.80 -19.70 6.09
CA VAL A 153 -16.67 -18.79 6.11
C VAL A 153 -16.02 -18.73 7.49
N ASP A 154 -14.75 -18.36 7.53
CA ASP A 154 -13.95 -18.23 8.75
C ASP A 154 -13.07 -16.97 8.71
N PRO A 155 -12.37 -16.60 9.78
CA PRO A 155 -11.52 -15.41 9.84
C PRO A 155 -10.34 -15.39 8.84
N ALA A 156 -9.96 -16.51 8.24
CA ALA A 156 -8.94 -16.59 7.21
C ALA A 156 -9.51 -16.28 5.81
N THR A 157 -10.83 -16.44 5.63
CA THR A 157 -11.54 -16.24 4.36
C THR A 157 -11.72 -14.75 4.06
N THR A 158 -11.17 -14.26 2.96
CA THR A 158 -11.50 -12.92 2.44
C THR A 158 -12.91 -12.96 1.83
N LEU A 159 -13.80 -12.07 2.27
CA LEU A 159 -15.18 -12.01 1.77
C LEU A 159 -15.32 -11.05 0.60
N LEU A 160 -14.71 -9.89 0.71
CA LEU A 160 -14.68 -8.90 -0.36
C LEU A 160 -13.50 -7.94 -0.17
N THR A 161 -13.11 -7.26 -1.25
CA THR A 161 -12.10 -6.19 -1.21
C THR A 161 -12.78 -4.84 -1.46
N ILE A 162 -12.56 -3.88 -0.57
CA ILE A 162 -12.99 -2.49 -0.70
C ILE A 162 -11.79 -1.63 -1.04
N THR A 163 -11.92 -0.82 -2.09
CA THR A 163 -10.86 0.08 -2.56
C THR A 163 -11.40 1.50 -2.72
N ASP A 164 -10.58 2.46 -2.32
CA ASP A 164 -10.84 3.88 -2.58
C ASP A 164 -10.44 4.21 -4.02
N LEU A 165 -11.44 4.43 -4.88
CA LEU A 165 -11.25 4.81 -6.28
C LEU A 165 -11.15 6.32 -6.50
N GLY A 166 -11.29 7.12 -5.45
CA GLY A 166 -11.20 8.59 -5.54
C GLY A 166 -9.79 9.07 -5.85
N GLN A 167 -8.78 8.29 -5.50
CA GLN A 167 -7.39 8.56 -5.82
C GLN A 167 -6.70 7.27 -6.25
N LEU A 168 -6.27 7.25 -7.51
CA LEU A 168 -5.53 6.14 -8.08
C LEU A 168 -4.03 6.44 -8.08
N VAL A 169 -3.24 5.42 -7.85
CA VAL A 169 -1.78 5.45 -7.93
C VAL A 169 -1.31 4.33 -8.86
N VAL A 170 -0.10 4.45 -9.35
CA VAL A 170 0.59 3.35 -10.03
C VAL A 170 1.56 2.73 -9.04
N GLU A 171 1.38 1.45 -8.74
CA GLU A 171 2.31 0.67 -7.95
C GLU A 171 3.26 -0.08 -8.88
N THR A 172 4.55 0.03 -8.60
CA THR A 172 5.61 -0.62 -9.37
C THR A 172 6.75 -1.05 -8.46
N ASP A 173 7.48 -2.06 -8.88
CA ASP A 173 8.70 -2.50 -8.24
C ASP A 173 9.90 -2.08 -9.10
N VAL A 174 10.86 -1.46 -8.47
CA VAL A 174 12.13 -1.03 -9.07
C VAL A 174 13.23 -1.93 -8.55
N ASP A 175 14.10 -2.41 -9.43
CA ASP A 175 15.27 -3.22 -9.06
C ASP A 175 16.15 -2.48 -8.03
N GLU A 176 16.67 -3.20 -7.02
CA GLU A 176 17.47 -2.62 -5.93
C GLU A 176 18.73 -1.89 -6.40
N SER A 177 19.25 -2.24 -7.57
CA SER A 177 20.41 -1.55 -8.18
C SER A 177 20.15 -0.07 -8.46
N TYR A 178 18.88 0.33 -8.58
CA TYR A 178 18.45 1.71 -8.78
C TYR A 178 17.96 2.39 -7.50
N ALA A 179 17.96 1.69 -6.35
CA ALA A 179 17.39 2.20 -5.10
C ALA A 179 17.98 3.55 -4.67
N SER A 180 19.29 3.76 -4.88
CA SER A 180 19.96 5.03 -4.57
C SER A 180 19.62 6.19 -5.52
N GLN A 181 18.95 5.91 -6.64
CA GLN A 181 18.64 6.88 -7.69
C GLN A 181 17.16 7.28 -7.68
N ILE A 182 16.31 6.55 -6.96
CA ILE A 182 14.87 6.81 -6.90
C ILE A 182 14.53 7.55 -5.62
N HIS A 183 13.89 8.73 -5.77
CA HIS A 183 13.49 9.58 -4.67
C HIS A 183 12.07 10.12 -4.88
N THR A 184 11.39 10.42 -3.79
CA THR A 184 10.08 11.10 -3.84
C THR A 184 10.19 12.45 -4.52
N GLY A 185 9.17 12.82 -5.30
CA GLY A 185 9.12 14.07 -6.07
C GLY A 185 9.71 13.99 -7.47
N GLN A 186 10.38 12.89 -7.85
CA GLN A 186 10.89 12.74 -9.22
C GLN A 186 9.74 12.69 -10.21
N PRO A 187 9.85 13.45 -11.36
CA PRO A 187 8.86 13.41 -12.43
C PRO A 187 8.78 12.02 -13.07
N ALA A 188 7.58 11.63 -13.46
CA ALA A 188 7.33 10.39 -14.19
C ALA A 188 6.35 10.63 -15.33
N ALA A 189 6.59 9.96 -16.45
CA ALA A 189 5.67 9.91 -17.58
C ALA A 189 4.94 8.56 -17.55
N LEU A 190 3.62 8.59 -17.43
CA LEU A 190 2.76 7.42 -17.25
C LEU A 190 1.97 7.14 -18.53
N GLN A 191 2.11 5.94 -19.07
CA GLN A 191 1.36 5.48 -20.23
C GLN A 191 0.56 4.23 -19.88
N LEU A 192 -0.77 4.33 -19.92
CA LEU A 192 -1.67 3.22 -19.69
C LEU A 192 -1.65 2.26 -20.87
N SER A 193 -1.73 0.97 -20.57
CA SER A 193 -1.82 -0.07 -21.59
C SER A 193 -3.04 0.14 -22.49
N GLY A 194 -2.85 0.12 -23.81
CA GLY A 194 -3.89 0.36 -24.78
C GLY A 194 -4.19 1.84 -25.10
N GLU A 195 -3.53 2.78 -24.43
CA GLU A 195 -3.66 4.21 -24.71
C GLU A 195 -2.38 4.79 -25.32
N GLY A 196 -2.54 5.71 -26.28
CA GLY A 196 -1.43 6.47 -26.87
C GLY A 196 -1.08 7.75 -26.10
N VAL A 197 -1.82 8.06 -25.03
CA VAL A 197 -1.65 9.28 -24.25
C VAL A 197 -0.69 9.06 -23.10
N VAL A 198 0.33 9.93 -23.02
CA VAL A 198 1.25 9.98 -21.89
C VAL A 198 0.77 11.03 -20.89
N ARG A 199 0.66 10.65 -19.63
CA ARG A 199 0.23 11.52 -18.54
C ARG A 199 1.41 11.84 -17.64
N ALA A 200 1.47 13.07 -17.15
CA ALA A 200 2.45 13.48 -16.16
C ALA A 200 2.05 12.91 -14.77
N GLY A 201 3.07 12.62 -14.00
CA GLY A 201 2.95 12.18 -12.61
C GLY A 201 4.31 12.29 -11.92
N HIS A 202 4.35 11.89 -10.68
CA HIS A 202 5.57 11.94 -9.88
C HIS A 202 5.65 10.75 -8.92
N VAL A 203 6.86 10.47 -8.46
CA VAL A 203 7.12 9.49 -7.40
C VAL A 203 6.57 10.05 -6.08
N SER A 204 5.53 9.45 -5.55
CA SER A 204 4.88 9.86 -4.29
C SER A 204 5.39 9.09 -3.07
N PHE A 205 5.88 7.87 -3.28
CA PHE A 205 6.39 7.02 -2.21
C PHE A 205 7.47 6.09 -2.74
N VAL A 206 8.51 5.90 -1.92
CA VAL A 206 9.57 4.91 -2.14
C VAL A 206 9.68 4.07 -0.87
N SER A 207 9.58 2.76 -1.01
CA SER A 207 9.75 1.83 0.12
C SER A 207 11.15 1.96 0.71
N GLN A 208 11.25 1.82 2.02
CA GLN A 208 12.55 1.70 2.71
C GLN A 208 12.99 0.24 2.90
N ARG A 209 12.22 -0.68 2.33
CA ARG A 209 12.47 -2.11 2.40
C ARG A 209 12.45 -2.70 0.99
N VAL A 210 13.50 -3.43 0.66
CA VAL A 210 13.56 -4.28 -0.52
C VAL A 210 12.83 -5.59 -0.21
N ASP A 211 12.03 -6.06 -1.11
CA ASP A 211 11.41 -7.37 -1.03
C ASP A 211 12.47 -8.44 -1.28
N ALA A 212 12.66 -9.33 -0.31
CA ALA A 212 13.73 -10.33 -0.36
C ALA A 212 13.49 -11.42 -1.42
N ASP A 213 12.24 -11.65 -1.81
CA ASP A 213 11.88 -12.70 -2.77
C ASP A 213 12.04 -12.20 -4.21
N THR A 214 11.79 -10.92 -4.45
CA THR A 214 11.82 -10.32 -5.80
C THR A 214 13.04 -9.43 -6.04
N GLY A 215 13.75 -8.98 -5.01
CA GLY A 215 14.79 -7.94 -5.11
C GLY A 215 14.22 -6.57 -5.49
N GLY A 216 12.89 -6.40 -5.42
CA GLY A 216 12.18 -5.20 -5.81
C GLY A 216 12.04 -4.18 -4.70
N LEU A 217 12.22 -2.91 -5.04
CA LEU A 217 11.91 -1.77 -4.19
C LEU A 217 10.53 -1.24 -4.61
N GLY A 218 9.53 -1.35 -3.72
CA GLY A 218 8.18 -0.86 -3.99
C GLY A 218 8.16 0.66 -4.14
N VAL A 219 7.62 1.14 -5.25
CA VAL A 219 7.49 2.57 -5.59
C VAL A 219 6.05 2.87 -5.96
N LYS A 220 5.51 3.99 -5.46
CA LYS A 220 4.19 4.49 -5.87
C LYS A 220 4.35 5.79 -6.64
N LEU A 221 3.65 5.86 -7.76
CA LEU A 221 3.60 7.04 -8.61
C LEU A 221 2.18 7.61 -8.57
N THR A 222 2.07 8.91 -8.35
CA THR A 222 0.78 9.61 -8.35
C THR A 222 0.67 10.41 -9.66
N PRO A 223 -0.39 10.19 -10.44
CA PRO A 223 -0.70 11.04 -11.58
C PRO A 223 -1.01 12.47 -11.11
N ASP A 224 -0.51 13.48 -11.84
CA ASP A 224 -0.74 14.89 -11.49
C ASP A 224 -2.20 15.34 -11.75
N MET A 225 -2.89 14.61 -12.61
CA MET A 225 -4.32 14.79 -12.88
C MET A 225 -5.10 13.55 -12.46
N ALA A 226 -6.34 13.74 -12.03
CA ALA A 226 -7.22 12.63 -11.69
C ALA A 226 -7.31 11.61 -12.84
N LEU A 227 -7.09 10.36 -12.49
CA LEU A 227 -7.10 9.24 -13.40
C LEU A 227 -8.38 8.41 -13.17
N SER A 228 -9.04 8.04 -14.26
CA SER A 228 -10.13 7.06 -14.24
C SER A 228 -9.69 5.87 -15.08
N ALA A 229 -9.37 4.77 -14.42
CA ALA A 229 -8.92 3.54 -15.07
C ALA A 229 -9.25 2.32 -14.19
N PRO A 230 -9.44 1.15 -14.77
CA PRO A 230 -9.63 -0.07 -14.00
C PRO A 230 -8.41 -0.38 -13.10
N ILE A 231 -8.69 -0.84 -11.87
CA ILE A 231 -7.65 -1.37 -10.97
C ILE A 231 -6.98 -2.58 -11.63
N GLY A 232 -5.65 -2.68 -11.48
CA GLY A 232 -4.85 -3.75 -12.07
C GLY A 232 -4.42 -3.50 -13.52
N LEU A 233 -4.90 -2.43 -14.18
CA LEU A 233 -4.44 -2.06 -15.53
C LEU A 233 -2.94 -1.79 -15.51
N THR A 234 -2.24 -2.36 -16.49
CA THR A 234 -0.78 -2.16 -16.61
C THR A 234 -0.46 -0.74 -17.10
N VAL A 235 0.56 -0.16 -16.50
CA VAL A 235 1.08 1.17 -16.84
C VAL A 235 2.58 1.06 -17.06
N THR A 236 3.06 1.59 -18.18
CA THR A 236 4.49 1.83 -18.38
C THR A 236 4.83 3.21 -17.81
N ALA A 237 5.72 3.24 -16.84
CA ALA A 237 6.17 4.47 -16.19
C ALA A 237 7.63 4.73 -16.52
N ASN A 238 7.92 5.93 -17.01
CA ASN A 238 9.26 6.42 -17.27
C ASN A 238 9.62 7.45 -16.19
N ILE A 239 10.37 7.02 -15.18
CA ILE A 239 10.79 7.86 -14.05
C ILE A 239 12.05 8.62 -14.44
N THR A 240 12.06 9.94 -14.31
CA THR A 240 13.25 10.76 -14.52
C THR A 240 14.19 10.63 -13.32
N VAL A 241 15.30 9.95 -13.50
CA VAL A 241 16.28 9.69 -12.43
C VAL A 241 17.44 10.68 -12.41
N ASP A 242 17.73 11.33 -13.54
CA ASP A 242 18.77 12.38 -13.65
C ASP A 242 18.39 13.32 -14.79
N ASP A 243 18.45 14.62 -14.54
CA ASP A 243 18.18 15.65 -15.53
C ASP A 243 19.28 16.70 -15.48
N ARG A 244 20.04 16.80 -16.54
CA ARG A 244 21.19 17.71 -16.65
C ARG A 244 20.99 18.67 -17.81
N ALA A 245 20.93 19.95 -17.50
CA ALA A 245 20.77 21.00 -18.52
C ALA A 245 21.96 21.06 -19.53
N ALA A 246 23.16 20.64 -19.07
CA ALA A 246 24.34 20.58 -19.90
C ALA A 246 25.23 19.41 -19.48
N ALA A 247 25.25 18.36 -20.31
CA ALA A 247 26.14 17.22 -20.11
C ALA A 247 26.83 16.86 -21.42
N ILE A 248 28.05 16.36 -21.31
CA ILE A 248 28.78 15.82 -22.46
C ILE A 248 28.36 14.35 -22.62
N THR A 249 27.93 13.98 -23.81
CA THR A 249 27.63 12.58 -24.14
C THR A 249 28.45 12.10 -25.33
N VAL A 250 28.82 10.83 -25.27
CA VAL A 250 29.51 10.15 -26.36
C VAL A 250 28.81 8.83 -26.70
N PRO A 251 28.85 8.35 -27.94
CA PRO A 251 28.37 7.02 -28.29
C PRO A 251 29.04 5.95 -27.40
N ARG A 252 28.31 4.92 -27.00
CA ARG A 252 28.87 3.79 -26.24
C ARG A 252 30.04 3.11 -26.97
N ALA A 253 29.96 3.04 -28.32
CA ALA A 253 31.04 2.50 -29.18
C ALA A 253 32.34 3.34 -29.16
N ALA A 254 32.28 4.58 -28.68
CA ALA A 254 33.47 5.45 -28.55
C ALA A 254 34.25 5.13 -27.26
N ILE A 255 33.69 4.39 -26.32
CA ILE A 255 34.33 4.07 -25.06
C ILE A 255 35.18 2.81 -25.22
N VAL A 256 36.46 2.94 -24.87
CA VAL A 256 37.42 1.83 -24.73
C VAL A 256 37.61 1.55 -23.25
N SER A 257 37.21 0.36 -22.80
CA SER A 257 37.36 -0.06 -21.42
C SER A 257 38.47 -1.11 -21.33
N ASP A 258 39.46 -0.88 -20.48
CA ASP A 258 40.58 -1.80 -20.22
C ASP A 258 40.94 -1.80 -18.72
N ALA A 259 42.04 -2.48 -18.36
CA ALA A 259 42.51 -2.56 -16.97
C ALA A 259 42.88 -1.19 -16.37
N ALA A 260 43.13 -0.16 -17.20
CA ALA A 260 43.44 1.21 -16.75
C ALA A 260 42.15 2.08 -16.61
N GLY A 261 40.97 1.53 -16.93
CA GLY A 261 39.67 2.21 -16.83
C GLY A 261 39.10 2.60 -18.20
N ASN A 262 38.08 3.47 -18.15
CA ASN A 262 37.41 3.96 -19.37
C ASN A 262 38.17 5.07 -20.02
N ALA A 263 38.26 5.03 -21.35
CA ALA A 263 38.90 6.05 -22.17
C ALA A 263 38.13 6.27 -23.47
N VAL A 264 38.36 7.40 -24.10
CA VAL A 264 37.94 7.69 -25.49
C VAL A 264 39.14 8.00 -26.34
N LEU A 265 39.01 7.85 -27.65
CA LEU A 265 39.99 8.32 -28.60
C LEU A 265 39.55 9.70 -29.15
N ILE A 266 40.36 10.71 -28.89
CA ILE A 266 40.17 12.06 -29.44
C ILE A 266 41.11 12.27 -30.62
N VAL A 267 40.73 13.13 -31.55
CA VAL A 267 41.58 13.50 -32.67
C VAL A 267 42.36 14.79 -32.32
N MET A 268 43.68 14.69 -32.24
CA MET A 268 44.60 15.83 -32.10
C MET A 268 45.69 15.74 -33.16
N ASP A 269 45.89 16.79 -33.91
CA ASP A 269 46.91 16.88 -34.95
C ASP A 269 46.89 15.71 -35.95
N GLY A 270 45.71 15.17 -36.27
CA GLY A 270 45.56 14.05 -37.20
C GLY A 270 45.87 12.67 -36.60
N LEU A 271 46.11 12.58 -35.30
CA LEU A 271 46.38 11.34 -34.57
C LEU A 271 45.25 11.05 -33.60
N ALA A 272 44.93 9.75 -33.39
CA ALA A 272 44.05 9.28 -32.35
C ALA A 272 44.82 9.30 -31.03
N GLN A 273 44.39 10.07 -30.05
CA GLN A 273 44.96 10.11 -28.70
C GLN A 273 44.02 9.53 -27.70
N ARG A 274 44.51 8.61 -26.88
CA ARG A 274 43.74 8.04 -25.79
C ARG A 274 43.61 9.04 -24.64
N ARG A 275 42.37 9.32 -24.22
CA ARG A 275 42.07 10.19 -23.09
C ARG A 275 41.21 9.46 -22.09
N ALA A 276 41.68 9.35 -20.84
CA ALA A 276 40.93 8.76 -19.75
C ALA A 276 39.67 9.59 -19.46
N VAL A 277 38.55 8.94 -19.27
CA VAL A 277 37.27 9.58 -18.98
C VAL A 277 36.55 8.85 -17.84
N GLN A 278 35.76 9.60 -17.06
CA GLN A 278 34.79 9.03 -16.17
C GLN A 278 33.41 9.06 -16.83
N VAL A 279 32.72 7.94 -16.81
CA VAL A 279 31.41 7.80 -17.46
C VAL A 279 30.39 7.29 -16.46
N ILE A 280 29.15 7.75 -16.60
CA ILE A 280 28.00 7.14 -15.94
C ILE A 280 27.52 6.01 -16.87
N ASP A 281 27.69 4.77 -16.41
CA ASP A 281 27.19 3.60 -17.14
C ASP A 281 25.67 3.52 -16.99
N TRP A 282 25.00 3.44 -18.12
CA TRP A 282 23.56 3.43 -18.23
C TRP A 282 23.18 2.63 -19.48
N PRO A 283 22.08 1.85 -19.49
CA PRO A 283 21.68 1.08 -20.67
C PRO A 283 21.11 1.98 -21.78
N ALA A 284 21.97 2.83 -22.34
CA ALA A 284 21.65 3.73 -23.44
C ALA A 284 22.71 3.67 -24.55
N ALA A 285 22.35 4.12 -25.74
CA ALA A 285 23.26 4.19 -26.89
C ALA A 285 24.39 5.23 -26.69
N ARG A 286 24.15 6.24 -25.84
CA ARG A 286 25.11 7.29 -25.48
C ARG A 286 25.35 7.31 -24.00
N LEU A 287 26.60 7.48 -23.57
CA LEU A 287 27.00 7.57 -22.16
C LEU A 287 27.33 9.03 -21.81
N ILE A 288 27.02 9.42 -20.58
CA ILE A 288 27.37 10.73 -20.03
C ILE A 288 28.81 10.67 -19.56
N VAL A 289 29.63 11.58 -20.03
CA VAL A 289 31.00 11.77 -19.56
C VAL A 289 31.02 12.88 -18.52
N THR A 290 31.48 12.53 -17.29
CA THR A 290 31.53 13.48 -16.16
C THR A 290 32.88 14.19 -16.09
N GLU A 291 33.96 13.51 -16.51
CA GLU A 291 35.32 14.05 -16.48
C GLU A 291 36.13 13.54 -17.66
N GLY A 292 37.12 14.31 -18.08
CA GLY A 292 38.10 13.92 -19.09
C GLY A 292 37.86 14.51 -20.50
N LEU A 293 36.67 15.08 -20.79
CA LEU A 293 36.38 15.77 -22.05
C LEU A 293 36.03 17.24 -21.83
N ALA A 294 36.47 18.07 -22.75
CA ALA A 294 36.10 19.47 -22.84
C ALA A 294 35.14 19.75 -24.02
N PRO A 295 34.31 20.80 -23.92
CA PRO A 295 33.50 21.25 -25.07
C PRO A 295 34.39 21.51 -26.28
N ARG A 296 33.96 21.01 -27.46
CA ARG A 296 34.65 21.06 -28.77
C ARG A 296 35.77 20.02 -28.95
N ASP A 297 36.03 19.14 -28.02
CA ASP A 297 36.87 17.98 -28.32
C ASP A 297 36.26 17.16 -29.46
N VAL A 298 37.11 16.61 -30.32
CA VAL A 298 36.67 15.76 -31.43
C VAL A 298 36.91 14.32 -31.07
N VAL A 299 35.82 13.59 -30.76
CA VAL A 299 35.84 12.20 -30.32
C VAL A 299 35.59 11.26 -31.51
N ILE A 300 36.28 10.14 -31.55
CA ILE A 300 36.03 9.08 -32.53
C ILE A 300 34.81 8.31 -32.07
N ALA A 301 33.73 8.37 -32.87
CA ALA A 301 32.41 7.80 -32.49
C ALA A 301 32.39 6.28 -32.39
N ASP A 302 33.31 5.60 -33.05
CA ASP A 302 33.53 4.15 -32.95
C ASP A 302 35.05 3.90 -32.85
N ALA A 303 35.47 3.46 -31.70
CA ALA A 303 36.86 3.21 -31.40
C ALA A 303 37.31 1.75 -31.72
N THR A 304 36.43 0.94 -32.29
CA THR A 304 36.70 -0.47 -32.60
C THR A 304 37.89 -0.61 -33.52
N GLY A 305 38.93 -1.34 -33.05
CA GLY A 305 40.12 -1.62 -33.85
C GLY A 305 41.13 -0.47 -34.00
N LEU A 306 40.89 0.66 -33.29
CA LEU A 306 41.83 1.78 -33.30
C LEU A 306 42.72 1.71 -32.05
N ILE A 307 43.99 2.13 -32.21
CA ILE A 307 44.96 2.18 -31.12
C ILE A 307 45.45 3.61 -30.91
N ASP A 308 45.99 3.88 -29.73
CA ASP A 308 46.60 5.15 -29.36
C ASP A 308 47.76 5.47 -30.30
N GLY A 309 47.87 6.73 -30.75
CA GLY A 309 48.88 7.21 -31.69
C GLY A 309 48.62 6.89 -33.19
N GLN A 310 47.52 6.22 -33.51
CA GLN A 310 47.20 5.89 -34.90
C GLN A 310 46.80 7.13 -35.70
N ALA A 311 47.39 7.27 -36.90
CA ALA A 311 46.98 8.34 -37.84
C ALA A 311 45.54 8.13 -38.32
N VAL A 312 44.70 9.13 -38.15
CA VAL A 312 43.29 9.12 -38.57
C VAL A 312 43.01 10.24 -39.53
N LYS A 313 42.30 9.92 -40.60
CA LYS A 313 41.85 10.92 -41.56
C LYS A 313 40.38 11.23 -41.28
N VAL A 314 40.10 12.43 -40.82
CA VAL A 314 38.74 12.93 -40.65
C VAL A 314 38.20 13.25 -42.05
N ALA A 315 37.22 12.51 -42.51
CA ALA A 315 36.48 12.88 -43.71
C ALA A 315 35.59 14.09 -43.40
N PRO A 316 35.51 15.08 -44.26
CA PRO A 316 34.72 16.29 -44.06
C PRO A 316 33.21 16.00 -43.94
#